data_1cf4ebbe800b640e34fbcfc504a84ec6
#
_entry.id   1cf4ebbe800b640e34fbcfc504a84ec6
#
_cell.length_a   1.000
_cell.length_b   1.000
_cell.length_c   1.000
_cell.angle_alpha   90.00
_cell.angle_beta   90.00
_cell.angle_gamma   90.00
#
_symmetry.space_group_name_H-M   'P 1'
#
loop_
_entity.id
_entity.type
_entity.pdbx_description
1 polymer ?
#
loop_
_entity_poly.entity_id
_entity_poly.type
_entity_poly.pdbx_seq_one_letter_code
_entity_poly.pdbx_strand_id
1 'polypeptide(L)'
;MADTIAEGLLETAGQTIRDRRQTYGPPAEHFAKTVAAVNAIFSHKLSEPLTVADWAQIMILDKLARHQGAAKSADTPVDLAGYAACLAEVEADG
;
A
#
# COMPACT_ATOMS: atom_id res chain seq x y z
N MET A 1 24.09 -1.21 7.61
CA MET A 1 24.30 -0.74 6.22
C MET A 1 23.92 -1.85 5.24
N ALA A 2 23.22 -1.49 4.20
CA ALA A 2 22.78 -2.48 3.21
C ALA A 2 23.94 -2.89 2.32
N ASP A 3 24.11 -4.21 2.11
CA ASP A 3 25.17 -4.75 1.25
C ASP A 3 24.66 -5.05 -0.15
N THR A 4 23.33 -5.11 -0.37
CA THR A 4 22.72 -5.42 -1.65
C THR A 4 21.67 -4.39 -2.03
N ILE A 5 21.29 -4.39 -3.31
CA ILE A 5 20.19 -3.55 -3.81
C ILE A 5 18.90 -3.92 -3.09
N ALA A 6 18.65 -5.22 -2.89
CA ALA A 6 17.45 -5.68 -2.21
C ALA A 6 17.37 -5.16 -0.76
N GLU A 7 18.48 -5.25 -0.04
CA GLU A 7 18.53 -4.75 1.34
C GLU A 7 18.34 -3.23 1.39
N GLY A 8 18.98 -2.50 0.48
CA GLY A 8 18.83 -1.06 0.38
C GLY A 8 17.38 -0.64 0.10
N LEU A 9 16.71 -1.39 -0.78
CA LEU A 9 15.30 -1.17 -1.10
C LEU A 9 14.45 -1.34 0.16
N LEU A 10 14.67 -2.41 0.92
CA LEU A 10 13.90 -2.67 2.14
C LEU A 10 14.16 -1.62 3.21
N GLU A 11 15.40 -1.13 3.33
CA GLU A 11 15.72 -0.03 4.24
C GLU A 11 14.98 1.25 3.85
N THR A 12 14.98 1.59 2.56
CA THR A 12 14.26 2.77 2.05
C THR A 12 12.77 2.64 2.27
N ALA A 13 12.19 1.46 1.99
CA ALA A 13 10.77 1.21 2.23
C ALA A 13 10.43 1.35 3.73
N GLY A 14 11.29 0.83 4.59
CA GLY A 14 11.09 0.95 6.04
C GLY A 14 11.10 2.41 6.50
N GLN A 15 12.01 3.22 5.97
CA GLN A 15 12.06 4.65 6.31
C GLN A 15 10.82 5.37 5.79
N THR A 16 10.38 5.06 4.59
CA THR A 16 9.16 5.63 4.01
C THR A 16 7.94 5.32 4.88
N ILE A 17 7.84 4.08 5.35
CA ILE A 17 6.75 3.66 6.25
C ILE A 17 6.76 4.51 7.53
N ARG A 18 7.93 4.70 8.13
CA ARG A 18 8.05 5.52 9.35
C ARG A 18 7.64 6.96 9.10
N ASP A 19 8.07 7.54 7.99
CA ASP A 19 7.75 8.94 7.64
C ASP A 19 6.25 9.12 7.38
N ARG A 20 5.65 8.19 6.65
CA ARG A 20 4.21 8.24 6.34
C ARG A 20 3.38 8.05 7.61
N ARG A 21 3.80 7.20 8.52
CA ARG A 21 3.09 6.97 9.79
C ARG A 21 3.05 8.26 10.61
N GLN A 22 4.11 9.04 10.60
CA GLN A 22 4.14 10.33 11.30
C GLN A 22 3.18 11.34 10.68
N THR A 23 2.99 11.31 9.36
CA THR A 23 2.12 12.24 8.64
C THR A 23 0.66 11.80 8.65
N TYR A 24 0.40 10.50 8.40
CA TYR A 24 -0.94 9.99 8.16
C TYR A 24 -1.47 9.06 9.25
N GLY A 25 -0.63 8.66 10.21
CA GLY A 25 -0.97 7.67 11.20
C GLY A 25 -0.86 6.25 10.66
N PRO A 26 -1.36 5.25 11.42
CA PRO A 26 -1.30 3.86 11.00
C PRO A 26 -2.07 3.62 9.69
N PRO A 27 -1.57 2.71 8.81
CA PRO A 27 -2.27 2.40 7.56
C PRO A 27 -3.72 1.98 7.75
N ALA A 28 -4.02 1.22 8.81
CA ALA A 28 -5.39 0.78 9.08
C ALA A 28 -6.36 1.96 9.20
N GLU A 29 -5.92 3.07 9.80
CA GLU A 29 -6.76 4.24 9.99
C GLU A 29 -7.01 5.00 8.69
N HIS A 30 -5.95 5.36 7.94
CA HIS A 30 -6.15 6.16 6.73
C HIS A 30 -6.71 5.33 5.58
N PHE A 31 -6.38 4.04 5.49
CA PHE A 31 -6.99 3.16 4.51
C PHE A 31 -8.48 2.98 4.77
N ALA A 32 -8.89 2.92 6.04
CA ALA A 32 -10.30 2.81 6.40
C ALA A 32 -11.12 3.99 5.87
N LYS A 33 -10.57 5.19 5.90
CA LYS A 33 -11.25 6.38 5.36
C LYS A 33 -11.48 6.25 3.85
N THR A 34 -10.46 5.82 3.11
CA THR A 34 -10.57 5.62 1.67
C THR A 34 -11.56 4.51 1.33
N VAL A 35 -11.48 3.40 2.06
CA VAL A 35 -12.37 2.25 1.85
C VAL A 35 -13.83 2.64 2.12
N ALA A 36 -14.08 3.41 3.18
CA ALA A 36 -15.42 3.89 3.49
C ALA A 36 -15.97 4.73 2.33
N ALA A 37 -15.16 5.61 1.76
CA ALA A 37 -15.57 6.43 0.62
C ALA A 37 -15.84 5.58 -0.62
N VAL A 38 -14.96 4.63 -0.93
CA VAL A 38 -15.12 3.72 -2.06
C VAL A 38 -16.40 2.91 -1.91
N ASN A 39 -16.63 2.34 -0.73
CA ASN A 39 -17.82 1.53 -0.48
C ASN A 39 -19.10 2.37 -0.61
N ALA A 40 -19.08 3.62 -0.16
CA ALA A 40 -20.22 4.51 -0.27
C ALA A 40 -20.56 4.81 -1.73
N ILE A 41 -19.55 5.07 -2.56
CA ILE A 41 -19.75 5.48 -3.96
C ILE A 41 -20.07 4.28 -4.85
N PHE A 42 -19.39 3.16 -4.62
CA PHE A 42 -19.45 1.99 -5.50
C PHE A 42 -20.28 0.82 -4.96
N SER A 43 -21.07 1.03 -3.89
CA SER A 43 -21.86 -0.03 -3.27
C SER A 43 -22.75 -0.79 -4.29
N HIS A 44 -23.28 -0.07 -5.27
CA HIS A 44 -24.16 -0.64 -6.31
C HIS A 44 -23.42 -1.59 -7.27
N LYS A 45 -22.09 -1.57 -7.26
CA LYS A 45 -21.26 -2.40 -8.14
C LYS A 45 -20.53 -3.53 -7.39
N LEU A 46 -20.58 -3.51 -6.07
CA LEU A 46 -19.87 -4.47 -5.25
C LEU A 46 -20.83 -5.50 -4.69
N SER A 47 -20.48 -6.79 -4.77
CA SER A 47 -21.28 -7.85 -4.17
C SER A 47 -21.22 -7.79 -2.63
N GLU A 48 -20.11 -7.29 -2.11
CA GLU A 48 -19.93 -7.02 -0.67
C GLU A 48 -18.94 -5.86 -0.50
N PRO A 49 -18.94 -5.19 0.65
CA PRO A 49 -18.03 -4.08 0.88
C PRO A 49 -16.56 -4.52 0.82
N LEU A 50 -15.71 -3.64 0.31
CA LEU A 50 -14.27 -3.85 0.35
C LEU A 50 -13.76 -3.69 1.78
N THR A 51 -12.73 -4.45 2.12
CA THR A 51 -12.05 -4.36 3.41
C THR A 51 -10.79 -3.49 3.26
N VAL A 52 -10.19 -3.14 4.39
CA VAL A 52 -8.91 -2.41 4.41
C VAL A 52 -7.81 -3.24 3.75
N ALA A 53 -7.80 -4.56 3.98
CA ALA A 53 -6.85 -5.47 3.34
C ALA A 53 -7.05 -5.49 1.83
N ASP A 54 -8.29 -5.48 1.35
CA ASP A 54 -8.58 -5.39 -0.09
C ASP A 54 -7.96 -4.13 -0.68
N TRP A 55 -8.07 -3.01 0.02
CA TRP A 55 -7.50 -1.75 -0.46
C TRP A 55 -5.98 -1.81 -0.59
N ALA A 56 -5.29 -2.41 0.37
CA ALA A 56 -3.84 -2.59 0.31
C ALA A 56 -3.46 -3.41 -0.94
N GLN A 57 -4.21 -4.46 -1.25
CA GLN A 57 -4.00 -5.29 -2.44
C GLN A 57 -4.26 -4.51 -3.73
N ILE A 58 -5.31 -3.68 -3.75
CA ILE A 58 -5.61 -2.81 -4.90
C ILE A 58 -4.45 -1.87 -5.16
N MET A 59 -3.85 -1.30 -4.12
CA MET A 59 -2.71 -0.40 -4.30
C MET A 59 -1.48 -1.13 -4.85
N ILE A 60 -1.26 -2.38 -4.45
CA ILE A 60 -0.21 -3.22 -5.01
C ILE A 60 -0.46 -3.43 -6.51
N LEU A 61 -1.68 -3.76 -6.89
CA LEU A 61 -2.06 -3.96 -8.28
C LEU A 61 -1.91 -2.68 -9.11
N ASP A 62 -2.28 -1.54 -8.54
CA ASP A 62 -2.12 -0.25 -9.21
C ASP A 62 -0.63 0.04 -9.51
N LYS A 63 0.25 -0.21 -8.55
CA LYS A 63 1.68 0.00 -8.73
C LYS A 63 2.26 -0.96 -9.78
N LEU A 64 1.83 -2.22 -9.76
CA LEU A 64 2.24 -3.19 -10.77
C LEU A 64 1.78 -2.77 -12.16
N ALA A 65 0.55 -2.30 -12.30
CA ALA A 65 0.02 -1.83 -13.58
C ALA A 65 0.83 -0.64 -14.12
N ARG A 66 1.16 0.31 -13.25
CA ARG A 66 1.99 1.46 -13.63
C ARG A 66 3.39 1.02 -14.09
N HIS A 67 3.93 -0.02 -13.47
CA HIS A 67 5.26 -0.52 -13.79
C HIS A 67 5.33 -1.19 -15.17
N GLN A 68 4.20 -1.60 -15.74
CA GLN A 68 4.13 -2.15 -17.09
C GLN A 68 4.24 -1.09 -18.18
N GLY A 69 4.14 0.18 -17.81
CA GLY A 69 4.22 1.29 -18.76
C GLY A 69 5.60 1.49 -19.34
N ALA A 70 5.72 2.42 -20.28
CA ALA A 70 6.96 2.71 -21.00
C ALA A 70 8.04 3.28 -20.09
N ALA A 71 7.65 4.11 -19.13
CA ALA A 71 8.59 4.72 -18.17
C ALA A 71 8.50 3.99 -16.84
N LYS A 72 9.57 3.30 -16.46
CA LYS A 72 9.66 2.60 -15.20
C LYS A 72 10.24 3.55 -14.15
N SER A 73 9.62 3.55 -12.97
CA SER A 73 10.07 4.37 -11.85
C SER A 73 10.87 3.51 -10.87
N ALA A 74 11.97 4.05 -10.34
CA ALA A 74 12.74 3.41 -9.28
C ALA A 74 11.92 3.33 -7.98
N ASP A 75 10.89 4.17 -7.83
CA ASP A 75 10.03 4.19 -6.64
C ASP A 75 9.06 3.01 -6.58
N THR A 76 8.73 2.41 -7.73
CA THR A 76 7.74 1.33 -7.77
C THR A 76 8.09 0.15 -6.87
N PRO A 77 9.31 -0.41 -6.92
CA PRO A 77 9.66 -1.51 -6.00
C PRO A 77 9.58 -1.08 -4.52
N VAL A 78 9.97 0.15 -4.19
CA VAL A 78 9.84 0.68 -2.82
C VAL A 78 8.37 0.74 -2.42
N ASP A 79 7.51 1.25 -3.30
CA ASP A 79 6.07 1.35 -3.05
C ASP A 79 5.43 -0.03 -2.87
N LEU A 80 5.82 -1.00 -3.71
CA LEU A 80 5.33 -2.37 -3.57
C LEU A 80 5.70 -2.97 -2.22
N ALA A 81 6.96 -2.80 -1.79
CA ALA A 81 7.42 -3.29 -0.50
C ALA A 81 6.65 -2.58 0.63
N GLY A 82 6.42 -1.28 0.51
CA GLY A 82 5.66 -0.51 1.49
C GLY A 82 4.22 -0.98 1.62
N TYR A 83 3.53 -1.19 0.51
CA TYR A 83 2.15 -1.68 0.56
C TYR A 83 2.06 -3.13 1.01
N ALA A 84 3.06 -3.96 0.70
CA ALA A 84 3.12 -5.32 1.24
C ALA A 84 3.22 -5.31 2.77
N ALA A 85 4.04 -4.42 3.32
CA ALA A 85 4.17 -4.25 4.76
C ALA A 85 2.86 -3.74 5.38
N CYS A 86 2.19 -2.77 4.72
CA CYS A 86 0.88 -2.27 5.16
C CYS A 86 -0.16 -3.39 5.16
N LEU A 87 -0.17 -4.23 4.12
CA LEU A 87 -1.08 -5.38 4.05
C LEU A 87 -0.87 -6.31 5.24
N ALA A 88 0.39 -6.64 5.55
CA ALA A 88 0.71 -7.49 6.68
C ALA A 88 0.20 -6.89 8.00
N GLU A 89 0.36 -5.58 8.17
CA GLU A 89 -0.06 -4.90 9.39
C GLU A 89 -1.59 -4.87 9.53
N VAL A 90 -2.32 -4.53 8.46
CA VAL A 90 -3.79 -4.46 8.54
C VAL A 90 -4.41 -5.85 8.68
N GLU A 91 -3.79 -6.89 8.12
CA GLU A 91 -4.25 -8.27 8.30
C GLU A 91 -4.03 -8.75 9.74
N ALA A 92 -2.94 -8.33 10.36
CA ALA A 92 -2.68 -8.66 11.76
C ALA A 92 -3.67 -7.98 12.71
N ASP A 93 -4.10 -6.76 12.38
CA ASP A 93 -5.06 -6.00 13.20
C ASP A 93 -6.49 -6.49 13.01
N GLY A 94 -6.76 -7.11 11.90
CA GLY A 94 -8.11 -7.45 11.52
C GLY A 94 -8.44 -8.89 11.53
#